data_c1b647ea3701e96c266423861a185e42
#
_entry.id   c1b647ea3701e96c266423861a185e42
#
_cell.length_a   1.000
_cell.length_b   1.000
_cell.length_c   1.000
_cell.angle_alpha   90.00
_cell.angle_beta   90.00
_cell.angle_gamma   90.00
#
_symmetry.space_group_name_H-M   'P 1'
#
loop_
_entity.id
_entity.type
_entity.pdbx_description
1 polymer ?
#
loop_
_entity_poly.entity_id
_entity_poly.type
_entity_poly.pdbx_seq_one_letter_code
_entity_poly.pdbx_strand_id
1 'polypeptide(L)'
;MVAPAGWESRPIGDFLDFKNGLNKGKEYFGYGTPIVNYMDVYQHNGLHADDIQGRVSLDREEIRRFAVRKGDVFFTRTSETPDEVGMASVLLDDLPEGVFSGFVLRGRPKTGELLPEYCKYCFSTQNVREAIVKSCTYTTRALTNGSVLSRIEILAPPVGEQYQIATALGDLENLLSSLAALRDKQKSIRMGLVNRLLMGVDRLPSHHGVWRDFSLGGLGAFRKGSGISRSEVGTGPLPCIRYGEIYTSYNAYTFETITRVSSDIAAKATKIARGDIVFACTGETKEDIGKCVAYMSNQVGYAGGDTQILTPKAGIDPVFLSLLLNSDEVQRQKSARGQGDAVVHISGDSLMAVQLRLPPYDEQQAISRVAMDLDNEIAATERKLEKYGQIRQGMMRELLTGHIRLVQE
;
A
#
# COMPACT_ATOMS: atom_id res chain seq x y z
N MET A 1 -33.76 -5.12 9.70
CA MET A 1 -32.75 -5.96 10.40
C MET A 1 -33.33 -6.45 11.70
N VAL A 2 -33.06 -7.71 12.10
CA VAL A 2 -33.39 -8.15 13.47
C VAL A 2 -32.27 -7.64 14.37
N ALA A 3 -32.58 -6.71 15.27
CA ALA A 3 -31.61 -6.19 16.22
C ALA A 3 -31.25 -7.27 17.27
N PRO A 4 -29.96 -7.42 17.64
CA PRO A 4 -29.58 -8.28 18.76
C PRO A 4 -30.25 -7.86 20.08
N ALA A 5 -30.36 -8.77 21.04
CA ALA A 5 -30.94 -8.47 22.32
C ALA A 5 -30.28 -7.24 22.98
N GLY A 6 -31.09 -6.27 23.40
CA GLY A 6 -30.60 -5.02 24.00
C GLY A 6 -30.06 -3.96 23.02
N TRP A 7 -30.05 -4.24 21.71
CA TRP A 7 -29.77 -3.24 20.67
C TRP A 7 -31.09 -2.73 20.08
N GLU A 8 -31.05 -1.51 19.56
CA GLU A 8 -32.15 -0.90 18.86
C GLU A 8 -31.83 -0.69 17.38
N SER A 9 -32.78 -1.00 16.47
CA SER A 9 -32.73 -0.55 15.08
C SER A 9 -33.59 0.71 14.98
N ARG A 10 -32.93 1.84 14.71
CA ARG A 10 -33.63 3.15 14.67
C ARG A 10 -33.14 3.96 13.48
N PRO A 11 -34.01 4.82 12.92
CA PRO A 11 -33.62 5.77 11.87
C PRO A 11 -32.47 6.69 12.31
N ILE A 12 -31.53 6.98 11.42
CA ILE A 12 -30.43 7.96 11.67
C ILE A 12 -30.98 9.31 12.11
N GLY A 13 -32.14 9.70 11.57
CA GLY A 13 -32.84 10.93 11.94
C GLY A 13 -33.28 11.03 13.38
N ASP A 14 -33.41 9.93 14.13
CA ASP A 14 -33.66 9.96 15.56
C ASP A 14 -32.43 10.47 16.33
N PHE A 15 -31.24 10.19 15.85
CA PHE A 15 -29.98 10.55 16.49
C PHE A 15 -29.39 11.86 15.99
N LEU A 16 -29.57 12.19 14.69
CA LEU A 16 -28.89 13.30 14.02
C LEU A 16 -29.84 14.29 13.37
N ASP A 17 -29.55 15.60 13.56
CA ASP A 17 -30.17 16.70 12.80
C ASP A 17 -29.28 17.05 11.60
N PHE A 18 -29.86 16.96 10.39
CA PHE A 18 -29.16 17.21 9.14
C PHE A 18 -29.20 18.67 8.71
N LYS A 19 -28.08 19.16 8.20
CA LYS A 19 -27.95 20.50 7.62
C LYS A 19 -27.06 20.48 6.39
N ASN A 20 -27.46 21.23 5.36
CA ASN A 20 -26.62 21.49 4.20
C ASN A 20 -25.51 22.48 4.53
N GLY A 21 -24.36 22.30 3.91
CA GLY A 21 -23.21 23.15 4.11
C GLY A 21 -23.22 24.44 3.26
N LEU A 22 -22.14 25.17 3.38
CA LEU A 22 -21.90 26.48 2.78
C LEU A 22 -21.65 26.38 1.28
N ASN A 23 -22.31 27.25 0.49
CA ASN A 23 -21.98 27.49 -0.91
C ASN A 23 -21.39 28.90 -1.05
N LYS A 24 -20.15 29.00 -1.53
CA LYS A 24 -19.44 30.29 -1.81
C LYS A 24 -18.75 30.20 -3.17
N GLY A 25 -18.47 31.36 -3.75
CA GLY A 25 -17.66 31.48 -4.96
C GLY A 25 -16.21 31.07 -4.71
N LYS A 26 -15.52 30.64 -5.77
CA LYS A 26 -14.16 30.11 -5.69
C LYS A 26 -13.15 31.12 -5.08
N GLU A 27 -13.40 32.40 -5.26
CA GLU A 27 -12.60 33.52 -4.79
C GLU A 27 -12.50 33.65 -3.25
N TYR A 28 -13.41 33.03 -2.52
CA TYR A 28 -13.44 33.08 -1.05
C TYR A 28 -12.62 31.94 -0.41
N PHE A 29 -12.11 31.00 -1.21
CA PHE A 29 -11.36 29.84 -0.69
C PHE A 29 -9.85 30.10 -0.71
N GLY A 30 -9.13 29.36 0.18
CA GLY A 30 -7.68 29.40 0.31
C GLY A 30 -7.16 30.19 1.53
N TYR A 31 -8.02 30.97 2.19
CA TYR A 31 -7.67 31.77 3.39
C TYR A 31 -8.88 31.92 4.32
N GLY A 32 -8.64 32.29 5.57
CA GLY A 32 -9.69 32.50 6.57
C GLY A 32 -9.92 31.31 7.50
N THR A 33 -11.18 30.98 7.77
CA THR A 33 -11.58 29.99 8.77
C THR A 33 -11.47 28.55 8.23
N PRO A 34 -11.24 27.54 9.11
CA PRO A 34 -11.19 26.13 8.68
C PRO A 34 -12.52 25.66 8.08
N ILE A 35 -12.47 24.88 7.00
CA ILE A 35 -13.65 24.32 6.36
C ILE A 35 -13.48 22.83 6.10
N VAL A 36 -14.44 22.04 6.58
CA VAL A 36 -14.55 20.61 6.27
C VAL A 36 -15.04 20.45 4.84
N ASN A 37 -14.22 19.86 3.98
CA ASN A 37 -14.48 19.64 2.57
C ASN A 37 -14.88 18.19 2.27
N TYR A 38 -15.27 17.95 1.03
CA TYR A 38 -15.63 16.63 0.53
C TYR A 38 -14.50 15.59 0.74
N MET A 39 -13.26 15.93 0.38
CA MET A 39 -12.13 15.00 0.46
C MET A 39 -11.76 14.65 1.90
N ASP A 40 -11.92 15.58 2.85
CA ASP A 40 -11.71 15.31 4.25
C ASP A 40 -12.63 14.19 4.75
N VAL A 41 -13.92 14.27 4.37
CA VAL A 41 -14.94 13.27 4.72
C VAL A 41 -14.77 11.96 3.95
N TYR A 42 -14.35 12.04 2.69
CA TYR A 42 -14.18 10.86 1.84
C TYR A 42 -13.00 9.98 2.26
N GLN A 43 -11.90 10.60 2.66
CA GLN A 43 -10.65 9.92 2.99
C GLN A 43 -10.58 9.39 4.43
N HIS A 44 -11.37 9.96 5.34
CA HIS A 44 -11.29 9.65 6.77
C HIS A 44 -12.66 9.27 7.34
N ASN A 45 -12.70 8.30 8.23
CA ASN A 45 -13.90 7.95 9.00
C ASN A 45 -14.01 8.73 10.33
N GLY A 46 -12.91 9.36 10.75
CA GLY A 46 -12.81 10.30 11.88
C GLY A 46 -11.88 11.43 11.50
N LEU A 47 -12.30 12.67 11.77
CA LEU A 47 -11.57 13.89 11.44
C LEU A 47 -10.96 14.50 12.70
N HIS A 48 -9.67 14.72 12.68
CA HIS A 48 -8.96 15.56 13.63
C HIS A 48 -8.78 16.97 13.08
N ALA A 49 -8.54 17.95 13.97
CA ALA A 49 -8.37 19.34 13.56
C ALA A 49 -7.23 19.52 12.54
N ASP A 50 -6.17 18.74 12.69
CA ASP A 50 -4.99 18.76 11.81
C ASP A 50 -5.26 18.18 10.41
N ASP A 51 -6.29 17.37 10.24
CA ASP A 51 -6.68 16.82 8.93
C ASP A 51 -7.34 17.89 8.05
N ILE A 52 -7.87 18.97 8.65
CA ILE A 52 -8.67 19.99 7.98
C ILE A 52 -7.79 21.15 7.51
N GLN A 53 -7.29 21.02 6.29
CA GLN A 53 -6.39 22.02 5.69
C GLN A 53 -7.13 23.10 4.90
N GLY A 54 -8.41 22.85 4.51
CA GLY A 54 -9.22 23.81 3.76
C GLY A 54 -9.46 25.11 4.55
N ARG A 55 -9.51 26.25 3.82
CA ARG A 55 -9.78 27.56 4.40
C ARG A 55 -10.80 28.30 3.54
N VAL A 56 -11.66 29.09 4.19
CA VAL A 56 -12.64 29.93 3.52
C VAL A 56 -12.85 31.26 4.24
N SER A 57 -12.98 32.35 3.51
CA SER A 57 -13.26 33.69 4.06
C SER A 57 -14.77 33.88 4.25
N LEU A 58 -15.19 34.15 5.48
CA LEU A 58 -16.59 34.27 5.86
C LEU A 58 -16.77 35.44 6.83
N ASP A 59 -17.97 36.00 6.86
CA ASP A 59 -18.39 36.91 7.90
C ASP A 59 -18.79 36.14 9.20
N ARG A 60 -18.96 36.88 10.29
CA ARG A 60 -19.28 36.30 11.60
C ARG A 60 -20.65 35.59 11.66
N GLU A 61 -21.59 36.03 10.82
CA GLU A 61 -22.93 35.43 10.77
C GLU A 61 -22.87 34.08 10.04
N GLU A 62 -22.15 34.02 8.93
CA GLU A 62 -21.91 32.79 8.18
C GLU A 62 -21.16 31.75 9.02
N ILE A 63 -20.08 32.17 9.76
CA ILE A 63 -19.36 31.28 10.68
C ILE A 63 -20.31 30.68 11.72
N ARG A 64 -21.14 31.52 12.37
CA ARG A 64 -22.13 31.01 13.34
C ARG A 64 -23.17 30.10 12.71
N ARG A 65 -23.62 30.42 11.50
CA ARG A 65 -24.62 29.64 10.78
C ARG A 65 -24.13 28.26 10.38
N PHE A 66 -22.87 28.12 9.96
CA PHE A 66 -22.28 26.89 9.47
C PHE A 66 -21.28 26.25 10.45
N ALA A 67 -21.25 26.73 11.69
CA ALA A 67 -20.35 26.22 12.71
C ALA A 67 -20.42 24.71 12.89
N VAL A 68 -19.25 24.09 13.00
CA VAL A 68 -19.08 22.67 13.35
C VAL A 68 -18.70 22.54 14.84
N ARG A 69 -18.91 21.35 15.38
CA ARG A 69 -18.59 21.00 16.78
C ARG A 69 -18.07 19.58 16.82
N LYS A 70 -17.24 19.27 17.80
CA LYS A 70 -16.89 17.88 18.13
C LYS A 70 -18.14 17.02 18.21
N GLY A 71 -18.10 15.85 17.59
CA GLY A 71 -19.23 14.93 17.50
C GLY A 71 -20.15 15.15 16.29
N ASP A 72 -20.04 16.26 15.55
CA ASP A 72 -20.76 16.40 14.28
C ASP A 72 -20.29 15.31 13.28
N VAL A 73 -21.26 14.67 12.63
CA VAL A 73 -21.00 13.65 11.60
C VAL A 73 -21.23 14.29 10.24
N PHE A 74 -20.28 14.13 9.34
CA PHE A 74 -20.37 14.62 7.97
C PHE A 74 -20.59 13.47 7.00
N PHE A 75 -21.40 13.71 5.97
CA PHE A 75 -21.68 12.74 4.92
C PHE A 75 -21.40 13.37 3.57
N THR A 76 -20.71 12.63 2.66
CA THR A 76 -20.55 13.09 1.27
C THR A 76 -21.91 13.19 0.62
N ARG A 77 -22.21 14.33 -0.02
CA ARG A 77 -23.53 14.63 -0.59
C ARG A 77 -23.66 14.16 -2.04
N THR A 78 -22.58 14.24 -2.78
CA THR A 78 -22.54 13.95 -4.23
C THR A 78 -21.34 13.07 -4.53
N SER A 79 -21.48 12.11 -5.46
CA SER A 79 -20.34 11.35 -5.99
C SER A 79 -20.53 11.04 -7.49
N GLU A 80 -19.47 10.66 -8.16
CA GLU A 80 -19.53 10.16 -9.53
C GLU A 80 -20.16 8.78 -9.60
N THR A 81 -19.98 7.98 -8.56
CA THR A 81 -20.53 6.62 -8.42
C THR A 81 -21.48 6.50 -7.23
N PRO A 82 -22.53 5.65 -7.30
CA PRO A 82 -23.43 5.42 -6.17
C PRO A 82 -22.75 4.86 -4.92
N ASP A 83 -21.70 4.06 -5.10
CA ASP A 83 -20.99 3.40 -3.99
C ASP A 83 -20.23 4.37 -3.07
N GLU A 84 -19.95 5.58 -3.54
CA GLU A 84 -19.18 6.58 -2.81
C GLU A 84 -20.07 7.69 -2.19
N VAL A 85 -21.37 7.71 -2.50
CA VAL A 85 -22.29 8.69 -1.90
C VAL A 85 -22.58 8.37 -0.46
N GLY A 86 -22.72 9.38 0.40
CA GLY A 86 -23.05 9.22 1.82
C GLY A 86 -21.94 8.51 2.62
N MET A 87 -20.68 8.60 2.19
CA MET A 87 -19.55 8.24 3.05
C MET A 87 -19.53 9.15 4.26
N ALA A 88 -19.32 8.57 5.44
CA ALA A 88 -19.47 9.27 6.72
C ALA A 88 -18.12 9.47 7.42
N SER A 89 -17.97 10.62 8.05
CA SER A 89 -16.84 10.94 8.93
C SER A 89 -17.30 11.77 10.13
N VAL A 90 -16.75 11.54 11.31
CA VAL A 90 -17.10 12.26 12.52
C VAL A 90 -15.98 13.19 12.96
N LEU A 91 -16.30 14.41 13.39
CA LEU A 91 -15.31 15.34 13.96
C LEU A 91 -15.00 14.94 15.40
N LEU A 92 -13.75 14.57 15.65
CA LEU A 92 -13.27 14.03 16.92
C LEU A 92 -12.66 15.09 17.83
N ASP A 93 -12.27 16.24 17.28
CA ASP A 93 -11.69 17.37 18.00
C ASP A 93 -12.57 18.61 17.94
N ASP A 94 -12.33 19.55 18.82
CA ASP A 94 -12.88 20.89 18.67
C ASP A 94 -12.18 21.61 17.51
N LEU A 95 -12.98 22.28 16.68
CA LEU A 95 -12.49 23.07 15.54
C LEU A 95 -13.04 24.50 15.68
N PRO A 96 -12.36 25.38 16.41
CA PRO A 96 -12.80 26.75 16.62
C PRO A 96 -13.06 27.48 15.29
N GLU A 97 -14.22 28.15 15.20
CA GLU A 97 -14.67 28.83 13.97
C GLU A 97 -14.78 27.94 12.74
N GLY A 98 -14.62 26.62 12.88
CA GLY A 98 -14.73 25.66 11.78
C GLY A 98 -16.13 25.66 11.17
N VAL A 99 -16.19 25.52 9.85
CA VAL A 99 -17.43 25.41 9.06
C VAL A 99 -17.36 24.20 8.13
N PHE A 100 -18.40 23.97 7.33
CA PHE A 100 -18.45 22.83 6.39
C PHE A 100 -19.00 23.21 5.03
N SER A 101 -18.45 22.59 4.00
CA SER A 101 -18.72 22.83 2.57
C SER A 101 -20.09 22.31 2.15
N GLY A 102 -20.72 22.95 1.15
CA GLY A 102 -21.98 22.52 0.53
C GLY A 102 -21.92 21.17 -0.19
N PHE A 103 -20.72 20.60 -0.38
CA PHE A 103 -20.54 19.25 -0.92
C PHE A 103 -20.70 18.14 0.13
N VAL A 104 -20.87 18.51 1.39
CA VAL A 104 -21.12 17.59 2.50
C VAL A 104 -22.39 17.98 3.24
N LEU A 105 -23.00 16.99 3.92
CA LEU A 105 -24.12 17.16 4.84
C LEU A 105 -23.57 17.01 6.25
N ARG A 106 -23.97 17.88 7.17
CA ARG A 106 -23.68 17.72 8.60
C ARG A 106 -24.89 17.09 9.30
N GLY A 107 -24.66 15.97 9.98
CA GLY A 107 -25.57 15.40 10.97
C GLY A 107 -25.08 15.77 12.37
N ARG A 108 -25.82 16.60 13.10
CA ARG A 108 -25.50 16.98 14.48
C ARG A 108 -26.22 16.08 15.47
N PRO A 109 -25.52 15.47 16.45
CA PRO A 109 -26.17 14.67 17.48
C PRO A 109 -27.23 15.47 18.23
N LYS A 110 -28.42 14.88 18.40
CA LYS A 110 -29.56 15.44 19.16
C LYS A 110 -29.41 15.15 20.65
N THR A 111 -28.90 13.97 20.95
CA THR A 111 -28.76 13.42 22.31
C THR A 111 -27.35 12.82 22.45
N GLY A 112 -26.98 12.35 23.64
CA GLY A 112 -25.74 11.60 23.89
C GLY A 112 -25.87 10.10 23.66
N GLU A 113 -26.91 9.62 22.98
CA GLU A 113 -27.18 8.20 22.77
C GLU A 113 -26.25 7.56 21.73
N LEU A 114 -25.63 8.37 20.85
CA LEU A 114 -24.69 7.90 19.84
C LEU A 114 -23.32 8.54 20.06
N LEU A 115 -22.34 7.73 20.47
CA LEU A 115 -20.99 8.22 20.76
C LEU A 115 -20.25 8.61 19.48
N PRO A 116 -19.52 9.74 19.47
CA PRO A 116 -18.68 10.15 18.33
C PRO A 116 -17.70 9.06 17.89
N GLU A 117 -17.04 8.40 18.83
CA GLU A 117 -16.08 7.34 18.55
C GLU A 117 -16.74 6.13 17.86
N TYR A 118 -17.98 5.81 18.19
CA TYR A 118 -18.77 4.76 17.53
C TYR A 118 -19.25 5.21 16.13
N CYS A 119 -19.54 6.49 15.97
CA CYS A 119 -19.92 7.08 14.68
C CYS A 119 -18.85 6.90 13.57
N LYS A 120 -17.58 6.70 13.93
CA LYS A 120 -16.52 6.34 12.98
C LYS A 120 -16.85 5.07 12.17
N TYR A 121 -17.64 4.16 12.75
CA TYR A 121 -17.79 2.81 12.24
C TYR A 121 -19.23 2.47 11.85
N CYS A 122 -20.24 2.91 12.60
CA CYS A 122 -21.60 2.42 12.45
C CYS A 122 -22.24 2.72 11.08
N PHE A 123 -21.82 3.80 10.41
CA PHE A 123 -22.32 4.16 9.08
C PHE A 123 -21.63 3.42 7.93
N SER A 124 -20.54 2.71 8.19
CA SER A 124 -19.79 1.94 7.20
C SER A 124 -20.18 0.47 7.12
N THR A 125 -21.15 0.02 7.94
CA THR A 125 -21.65 -1.36 7.86
C THR A 125 -22.28 -1.64 6.49
N GLN A 126 -22.17 -2.87 6.01
CA GLN A 126 -22.67 -3.26 4.69
C GLN A 126 -24.17 -2.89 4.53
N ASN A 127 -24.98 -3.19 5.53
CA ASN A 127 -26.41 -2.91 5.48
C ASN A 127 -26.72 -1.42 5.36
N VAL A 128 -26.01 -0.56 6.10
CA VAL A 128 -26.18 0.90 6.03
C VAL A 128 -25.71 1.42 4.68
N ARG A 129 -24.56 0.95 4.19
CA ARG A 129 -24.04 1.34 2.87
C ARG A 129 -25.00 0.95 1.75
N GLU A 130 -25.51 -0.28 1.76
CA GLU A 130 -26.50 -0.74 0.78
C GLU A 130 -27.79 0.09 0.84
N ALA A 131 -28.26 0.45 2.03
CA ALA A 131 -29.45 1.28 2.18
C ALA A 131 -29.21 2.70 1.63
N ILE A 132 -28.03 3.30 1.87
CA ILE A 132 -27.65 4.60 1.31
C ILE A 132 -27.62 4.53 -0.22
N VAL A 133 -26.94 3.55 -0.80
CA VAL A 133 -26.81 3.36 -2.25
C VAL A 133 -28.18 3.13 -2.90
N LYS A 134 -29.03 2.29 -2.33
CA LYS A 134 -30.40 2.04 -2.85
C LYS A 134 -31.31 3.26 -2.79
N SER A 135 -31.10 4.16 -1.84
CA SER A 135 -31.92 5.36 -1.63
C SER A 135 -31.38 6.61 -2.32
N CYS A 136 -30.18 6.58 -2.89
CA CYS A 136 -29.61 7.71 -3.60
C CYS A 136 -30.35 7.94 -4.96
N THR A 137 -30.39 9.20 -5.38
CA THR A 137 -30.83 9.55 -6.73
C THR A 137 -29.62 9.58 -7.64
N TYR A 138 -29.68 8.86 -8.77
CA TYR A 138 -28.59 8.80 -9.74
C TYR A 138 -29.08 9.28 -11.11
N THR A 139 -28.43 10.33 -11.62
CA THR A 139 -28.62 10.83 -13.00
C THR A 139 -27.24 10.88 -13.67
N THR A 140 -26.57 12.00 -13.65
CA THR A 140 -25.15 12.16 -14.05
C THR A 140 -24.21 11.94 -12.87
N ARG A 141 -24.70 12.12 -11.64
CA ARG A 141 -24.02 11.90 -10.37
C ARG A 141 -24.98 11.29 -9.36
N ALA A 142 -24.42 10.53 -8.44
CA ALA A 142 -25.16 10.04 -7.27
C ALA A 142 -25.34 11.17 -6.28
N LEU A 143 -26.57 11.31 -5.75
CA LEU A 143 -26.96 12.38 -4.84
C LEU A 143 -27.70 11.79 -3.64
N THR A 144 -27.37 12.29 -2.45
CA THR A 144 -28.17 12.06 -1.24
C THR A 144 -28.49 13.38 -0.53
N ASN A 145 -29.40 13.36 0.41
CA ASN A 145 -29.77 14.51 1.21
C ASN A 145 -30.16 14.10 2.62
N GLY A 146 -30.32 15.08 3.51
CA GLY A 146 -30.65 14.84 4.92
C GLY A 146 -31.96 14.07 5.12
N SER A 147 -33.00 14.32 4.31
CA SER A 147 -34.28 13.62 4.41
C SER A 147 -34.19 12.14 4.00
N VAL A 148 -33.31 11.82 3.07
CA VAL A 148 -33.03 10.42 2.66
C VAL A 148 -32.23 9.73 3.77
N LEU A 149 -31.12 10.32 4.20
CA LEU A 149 -30.25 9.73 5.23
C LEU A 149 -31.00 9.55 6.56
N SER A 150 -31.90 10.48 6.93
CA SER A 150 -32.65 10.41 8.19
C SER A 150 -33.58 9.18 8.30
N ARG A 151 -33.94 8.56 7.17
CA ARG A 151 -34.81 7.37 7.14
C ARG A 151 -34.05 6.04 7.16
N ILE A 152 -32.75 6.08 7.02
CA ILE A 152 -31.92 4.87 7.02
C ILE A 152 -31.75 4.38 8.44
N GLU A 153 -32.01 3.10 8.66
CA GLU A 153 -31.87 2.47 9.97
C GLU A 153 -30.42 2.09 10.24
N ILE A 154 -29.99 2.35 11.49
CA ILE A 154 -28.73 1.87 12.05
C ILE A 154 -29.00 1.04 13.30
N LEU A 155 -28.06 0.14 13.60
CA LEU A 155 -28.05 -0.57 14.86
C LEU A 155 -27.34 0.29 15.91
N ALA A 156 -28.03 0.55 17.01
CA ALA A 156 -27.53 1.31 18.15
C ALA A 156 -27.41 0.42 19.38
N PRO A 157 -26.23 -0.05 19.77
CA PRO A 157 -26.00 -0.72 21.04
C PRO A 157 -26.13 0.25 22.21
N PRO A 158 -26.29 -0.25 23.47
CA PRO A 158 -26.14 0.58 24.65
C PRO A 158 -24.81 1.36 24.64
N VAL A 159 -24.80 2.57 25.19
CA VAL A 159 -23.66 3.50 25.17
C VAL A 159 -22.36 2.85 25.68
N GLY A 160 -22.45 2.04 26.74
CA GLY A 160 -21.29 1.29 27.27
C GLY A 160 -20.69 0.32 26.25
N GLU A 161 -21.53 -0.38 25.47
CA GLU A 161 -21.06 -1.30 24.44
C GLU A 161 -20.56 -0.55 23.19
N GLN A 162 -21.17 0.59 22.82
CA GLN A 162 -20.62 1.48 21.79
C GLN A 162 -19.18 1.88 22.12
N TYR A 163 -18.91 2.27 23.37
CA TYR A 163 -17.59 2.63 23.84
C TYR A 163 -16.59 1.46 23.71
N GLN A 164 -16.99 0.26 24.13
CA GLN A 164 -16.14 -0.93 24.04
C GLN A 164 -15.82 -1.30 22.57
N ILE A 165 -16.83 -1.28 21.71
CA ILE A 165 -16.67 -1.53 20.26
C ILE A 165 -15.71 -0.49 19.65
N ALA A 166 -15.94 0.80 19.91
CA ALA A 166 -15.12 1.87 19.39
C ALA A 166 -13.67 1.78 19.88
N THR A 167 -13.47 1.45 21.17
CA THR A 167 -12.14 1.25 21.74
C THR A 167 -11.42 0.08 21.08
N ALA A 168 -12.07 -1.08 20.98
CA ALA A 168 -11.44 -2.28 20.38
C ALA A 168 -11.05 -2.06 18.91
N LEU A 169 -11.91 -1.39 18.11
CA LEU A 169 -11.62 -1.06 16.72
C LEU A 169 -10.53 0.02 16.60
N GLY A 170 -10.57 1.04 17.47
CA GLY A 170 -9.58 2.11 17.52
C GLY A 170 -8.18 1.61 17.89
N ASP A 171 -8.07 0.73 18.89
CA ASP A 171 -6.80 0.11 19.28
C ASP A 171 -6.19 -0.69 18.13
N LEU A 172 -7.02 -1.40 17.37
CA LEU A 172 -6.57 -2.14 16.20
C LEU A 172 -6.13 -1.21 15.06
N GLU A 173 -6.82 -0.08 14.83
CA GLU A 173 -6.40 0.94 13.86
C GLU A 173 -5.05 1.58 14.25
N ASN A 174 -4.85 1.88 15.53
CA ASN A 174 -3.59 2.39 16.05
C ASN A 174 -2.44 1.38 15.88
N LEU A 175 -2.70 0.09 16.11
CA LEU A 175 -1.74 -0.98 15.86
C LEU A 175 -1.37 -1.07 14.38
N LEU A 176 -2.35 -1.04 13.48
CA LEU A 176 -2.12 -1.08 12.03
C LEU A 176 -1.31 0.14 11.57
N SER A 177 -1.61 1.34 12.04
CA SER A 177 -0.86 2.56 11.75
C SER A 177 0.59 2.46 12.24
N SER A 178 0.80 1.96 13.46
CA SER A 178 2.13 1.76 14.04
C SER A 178 2.95 0.74 13.27
N LEU A 179 2.33 -0.37 12.84
CA LEU A 179 3.00 -1.39 12.02
C LEU A 179 3.34 -0.86 10.62
N ALA A 180 2.49 -0.03 10.02
CA ALA A 180 2.78 0.60 8.74
C ALA A 180 3.97 1.55 8.85
N ALA A 181 4.01 2.41 9.86
CA ALA A 181 5.14 3.29 10.13
C ALA A 181 6.44 2.51 10.40
N LEU A 182 6.36 1.40 11.15
CA LEU A 182 7.50 0.51 11.39
C LEU A 182 8.03 -0.09 10.08
N ARG A 183 7.16 -0.64 9.22
CA ARG A 183 7.52 -1.18 7.91
C ARG A 183 8.25 -0.14 7.06
N ASP A 184 7.74 1.08 6.99
CA ASP A 184 8.33 2.13 6.16
C ASP A 184 9.70 2.57 6.70
N LYS A 185 9.85 2.63 8.03
CA LYS A 185 11.13 2.85 8.69
C LYS A 185 12.13 1.72 8.40
N GLN A 186 11.70 0.45 8.51
CA GLN A 186 12.53 -0.71 8.18
C GLN A 186 13.01 -0.67 6.72
N LYS A 187 12.11 -0.34 5.76
CA LYS A 187 12.47 -0.18 4.34
C LYS A 187 13.51 0.93 4.13
N SER A 188 13.37 2.06 4.80
CA SER A 188 14.32 3.17 4.73
C SER A 188 15.69 2.80 5.31
N ILE A 189 15.73 2.14 6.46
CA ILE A 189 16.97 1.64 7.08
C ILE A 189 17.65 0.62 6.16
N ARG A 190 16.89 -0.35 5.67
CA ARG A 190 17.40 -1.38 4.75
C ARG A 190 18.03 -0.75 3.51
N MET A 191 17.35 0.17 2.87
CA MET A 191 17.85 0.86 1.66
C MET A 191 19.13 1.63 1.97
N GLY A 192 19.17 2.42 3.03
CA GLY A 192 20.34 3.21 3.40
C GLY A 192 21.54 2.34 3.81
N LEU A 193 21.33 1.37 4.70
CA LEU A 193 22.41 0.51 5.20
C LEU A 193 23.00 -0.37 4.11
N VAL A 194 22.15 -1.09 3.36
CA VAL A 194 22.61 -2.01 2.32
C VAL A 194 23.37 -1.24 1.23
N ASN A 195 22.89 -0.07 0.83
CA ASN A 195 23.58 0.75 -0.18
C ASN A 195 24.98 1.19 0.30
N ARG A 196 25.13 1.62 1.56
CA ARG A 196 26.42 2.01 2.15
C ARG A 196 27.39 0.84 2.24
N LEU A 197 26.90 -0.37 2.57
CA LEU A 197 27.70 -1.59 2.60
C LEU A 197 28.14 -2.02 1.19
N LEU A 198 27.25 -1.98 0.21
CA LEU A 198 27.54 -2.34 -1.19
C LEU A 198 28.56 -1.41 -1.85
N MET A 199 28.59 -0.14 -1.43
CA MET A 199 29.56 0.85 -1.92
C MET A 199 30.85 0.87 -1.10
N GLY A 200 30.98 0.08 -0.03
CA GLY A 200 32.14 0.09 0.86
C GLY A 200 32.32 1.39 1.64
N VAL A 201 31.27 2.23 1.71
CA VAL A 201 31.26 3.46 2.55
C VAL A 201 31.29 3.05 4.03
N ASP A 202 30.47 2.07 4.37
CA ASP A 202 30.54 1.39 5.66
C ASP A 202 31.06 -0.04 5.46
N ARG A 203 31.77 -0.55 6.46
CA ARG A 203 32.28 -1.93 6.49
C ARG A 203 31.71 -2.65 7.70
N LEU A 204 31.41 -3.92 7.52
CA LEU A 204 31.01 -4.76 8.64
C LEU A 204 32.18 -4.97 9.60
N PRO A 205 31.96 -5.06 10.93
CA PRO A 205 32.99 -5.36 11.89
C PRO A 205 33.79 -6.60 11.48
N SER A 206 35.10 -6.57 11.70
CA SER A 206 36.04 -7.68 11.39
C SER A 206 36.30 -7.93 9.89
N HIS A 207 35.75 -7.12 8.97
CA HIS A 207 36.03 -7.23 7.54
C HIS A 207 36.91 -6.06 7.08
N HIS A 208 38.20 -6.35 6.86
CA HIS A 208 39.23 -5.35 6.50
C HIS A 208 39.98 -5.69 5.20
N GLY A 209 39.50 -6.70 4.47
CA GLY A 209 40.12 -7.13 3.21
C GLY A 209 40.07 -6.05 2.12
N VAL A 210 40.98 -6.14 1.17
CA VAL A 210 41.06 -5.18 0.07
C VAL A 210 40.01 -5.47 -0.98
N TRP A 211 39.21 -4.44 -1.32
CA TRP A 211 38.27 -4.50 -2.43
C TRP A 211 39.02 -4.41 -3.75
N ARG A 212 38.62 -5.23 -4.73
CA ARG A 212 39.25 -5.31 -6.06
C ARG A 212 38.26 -4.98 -7.16
N ASP A 213 38.79 -4.43 -8.25
CA ASP A 213 38.00 -4.07 -9.42
C ASP A 213 37.91 -5.25 -10.40
N PHE A 214 36.72 -5.44 -10.97
CA PHE A 214 36.43 -6.50 -11.93
C PHE A 214 35.48 -5.97 -13.01
N SER A 215 35.63 -6.50 -14.24
CA SER A 215 34.53 -6.42 -15.19
C SER A 215 33.52 -7.52 -14.90
N LEU A 216 32.22 -7.25 -15.11
CA LEU A 216 31.17 -8.24 -14.89
C LEU A 216 31.40 -9.52 -15.71
N GLY A 217 31.89 -9.41 -16.94
CA GLY A 217 32.27 -10.55 -17.76
C GLY A 217 33.40 -11.41 -17.18
N GLY A 218 34.27 -10.84 -16.33
CA GLY A 218 35.30 -11.55 -15.59
C GLY A 218 34.80 -12.41 -14.43
N LEU A 219 33.57 -12.18 -13.96
CA LEU A 219 33.02 -12.82 -12.77
C LEU A 219 32.32 -14.15 -13.02
N GLY A 220 32.02 -14.53 -14.28
CA GLY A 220 31.31 -15.76 -14.55
C GLY A 220 31.09 -16.04 -16.03
N ALA A 221 30.27 -17.04 -16.32
CA ALA A 221 29.89 -17.41 -17.68
C ALA A 221 28.52 -16.85 -18.03
N PHE A 222 28.43 -16.18 -19.18
CA PHE A 222 27.17 -15.65 -19.71
C PHE A 222 26.54 -16.62 -20.71
N ARG A 223 25.22 -16.70 -20.66
CA ARG A 223 24.41 -17.43 -21.67
C ARG A 223 23.09 -16.71 -21.88
N LYS A 224 22.49 -16.86 -23.06
CA LYS A 224 21.25 -16.20 -23.41
C LYS A 224 20.04 -17.07 -22.97
N GLY A 225 19.01 -16.44 -22.45
CA GLY A 225 17.72 -17.08 -22.20
C GLY A 225 16.97 -17.35 -23.51
N SER A 226 16.05 -18.30 -23.50
CA SER A 226 15.30 -18.70 -24.69
C SER A 226 13.89 -19.23 -24.34
N GLY A 227 13.00 -19.21 -25.33
CA GLY A 227 11.63 -19.69 -25.16
C GLY A 227 10.81 -18.83 -24.21
N ILE A 228 9.70 -19.37 -23.74
CA ILE A 228 8.76 -18.83 -22.74
C ILE A 228 8.16 -17.49 -23.14
N SER A 229 7.08 -17.54 -23.90
CA SER A 229 6.24 -16.38 -24.20
C SER A 229 5.24 -16.09 -23.07
N ARG A 230 4.57 -14.92 -23.13
CA ARG A 230 3.56 -14.52 -22.13
C ARG A 230 2.36 -15.47 -22.06
N SER A 231 1.97 -16.05 -23.18
CA SER A 231 0.82 -16.98 -23.26
C SER A 231 1.13 -18.40 -22.76
N GLU A 232 2.41 -18.73 -22.59
CA GLU A 232 2.86 -20.08 -22.21
C GLU A 232 3.06 -20.26 -20.70
N VAL A 233 2.97 -19.18 -19.90
CA VAL A 233 3.08 -19.26 -18.43
C VAL A 233 1.79 -19.75 -17.79
N GLY A 234 1.90 -20.35 -16.61
CA GLY A 234 0.77 -20.94 -15.89
C GLY A 234 0.36 -22.33 -16.41
N THR A 235 1.14 -22.92 -17.32
CA THR A 235 0.78 -24.16 -18.03
C THR A 235 1.31 -25.45 -17.39
N GLY A 236 2.12 -25.36 -16.32
CA GLY A 236 2.71 -26.56 -15.70
C GLY A 236 3.43 -26.29 -14.38
N PRO A 237 4.16 -27.29 -13.85
CA PRO A 237 4.74 -27.24 -12.52
C PRO A 237 6.18 -26.68 -12.47
N LEU A 238 6.84 -26.44 -13.61
CA LEU A 238 8.26 -26.11 -13.63
C LEU A 238 8.48 -24.61 -13.46
N PRO A 239 9.36 -24.18 -12.51
CA PRO A 239 9.59 -22.77 -12.22
C PRO A 239 10.25 -22.05 -13.38
N CYS A 240 9.78 -20.84 -13.72
CA CYS A 240 10.39 -20.04 -14.76
C CYS A 240 10.48 -18.56 -14.41
N ILE A 241 11.38 -17.84 -15.07
CA ILE A 241 11.56 -16.38 -14.98
C ILE A 241 11.53 -15.80 -16.38
N ARG A 242 10.68 -14.77 -16.59
CA ARG A 242 10.66 -13.95 -17.81
C ARG A 242 11.17 -12.56 -17.51
N TYR A 243 11.72 -11.87 -18.53
CA TYR A 243 12.29 -10.53 -18.35
C TYR A 243 11.31 -9.53 -17.71
N GLY A 244 10.04 -9.53 -18.13
CA GLY A 244 9.04 -8.59 -17.59
C GLY A 244 8.76 -8.77 -16.10
N GLU A 245 8.87 -10.00 -15.58
CA GLU A 245 8.67 -10.30 -14.16
C GLU A 245 9.81 -9.77 -13.29
N ILE A 246 11.01 -9.67 -13.86
CA ILE A 246 12.17 -9.11 -13.16
C ILE A 246 11.92 -7.65 -12.78
N TYR A 247 11.20 -6.89 -13.60
CA TYR A 247 10.85 -5.50 -13.31
C TYR A 247 9.75 -5.36 -12.27
N THR A 248 8.73 -6.22 -12.33
CA THR A 248 7.47 -6.01 -11.59
C THR A 248 7.37 -6.80 -10.29
N SER A 249 8.08 -7.92 -10.21
CA SER A 249 7.74 -8.95 -9.23
C SER A 249 8.91 -9.44 -8.40
N TYR A 250 10.14 -9.20 -8.83
CA TYR A 250 11.32 -9.62 -8.11
C TYR A 250 12.16 -8.42 -7.64
N ASN A 251 12.74 -8.58 -6.44
CA ASN A 251 13.82 -7.75 -5.95
C ASN A 251 15.16 -8.29 -6.50
N ALA A 252 16.24 -8.17 -5.74
CA ALA A 252 17.56 -8.61 -6.17
C ALA A 252 17.75 -10.14 -6.17
N TYR A 253 16.94 -10.90 -5.46
CA TYR A 253 17.02 -12.37 -5.39
C TYR A 253 15.64 -12.99 -5.15
N THR A 254 15.52 -14.29 -5.49
CA THR A 254 14.29 -15.04 -5.23
C THR A 254 14.58 -16.51 -4.90
N PHE A 255 13.84 -17.08 -3.97
CA PHE A 255 13.84 -18.52 -3.66
C PHE A 255 12.72 -19.27 -4.39
N GLU A 256 11.71 -18.56 -4.87
CA GLU A 256 10.57 -19.11 -5.60
C GLU A 256 10.24 -18.25 -6.81
N THR A 257 9.71 -18.86 -7.86
CA THR A 257 9.22 -18.14 -9.03
C THR A 257 7.72 -17.96 -8.98
N ILE A 258 7.27 -16.80 -9.49
CA ILE A 258 5.84 -16.46 -9.56
C ILE A 258 5.14 -17.28 -10.64
N THR A 259 5.84 -17.53 -11.74
CA THR A 259 5.30 -18.24 -12.90
C THR A 259 5.94 -19.61 -13.07
N ARG A 260 5.19 -20.48 -13.74
CA ARG A 260 5.56 -21.87 -14.02
C ARG A 260 5.17 -22.25 -15.44
N VAL A 261 5.85 -23.22 -16.01
CA VAL A 261 5.63 -23.73 -17.38
C VAL A 261 5.55 -25.25 -17.43
N SER A 262 5.00 -25.77 -18.52
CA SER A 262 4.96 -27.21 -18.81
C SER A 262 6.34 -27.75 -19.23
N SER A 263 6.52 -29.04 -19.20
CA SER A 263 7.74 -29.72 -19.61
C SER A 263 8.11 -29.44 -21.07
N ASP A 264 7.13 -29.33 -21.96
CA ASP A 264 7.35 -29.09 -23.39
C ASP A 264 7.91 -27.67 -23.65
N ILE A 265 7.43 -26.69 -22.89
CA ILE A 265 7.96 -25.31 -22.95
C ILE A 265 9.32 -25.24 -22.30
N ALA A 266 9.49 -25.85 -21.13
CA ALA A 266 10.76 -25.92 -20.43
C ALA A 266 11.87 -26.57 -21.27
N ALA A 267 11.54 -27.56 -22.11
CA ALA A 267 12.51 -28.21 -23.02
C ALA A 267 13.12 -27.23 -24.05
N LYS A 268 12.41 -26.13 -24.38
CA LYS A 268 12.86 -25.10 -25.32
C LYS A 268 13.51 -23.91 -24.62
N ALA A 269 13.43 -23.84 -23.30
CA ALA A 269 13.94 -22.73 -22.49
C ALA A 269 15.32 -23.00 -21.92
N THR A 270 16.05 -21.94 -21.61
CA THR A 270 17.39 -22.06 -21.02
C THR A 270 17.25 -22.38 -19.53
N LYS A 271 17.87 -23.50 -19.10
CA LYS A 271 17.90 -23.93 -17.69
C LYS A 271 18.67 -22.95 -16.83
N ILE A 272 18.19 -22.68 -15.63
CA ILE A 272 18.88 -21.94 -14.57
C ILE A 272 18.94 -22.79 -13.30
N ALA A 273 20.00 -22.62 -12.56
CA ALA A 273 20.26 -23.30 -11.29
C ALA A 273 20.46 -22.29 -10.16
N ARG A 274 20.45 -22.80 -8.92
CA ARG A 274 20.75 -21.99 -7.75
C ARG A 274 22.08 -21.24 -7.93
N GLY A 275 22.05 -19.93 -7.72
CA GLY A 275 23.19 -19.04 -7.87
C GLY A 275 23.30 -18.35 -9.23
N ASP A 276 22.54 -18.75 -10.23
CA ASP A 276 22.45 -18.02 -11.50
C ASP A 276 21.80 -16.65 -11.30
N ILE A 277 22.31 -15.64 -11.99
CA ILE A 277 21.74 -14.28 -12.01
C ILE A 277 21.10 -14.05 -13.38
N VAL A 278 19.81 -13.74 -13.40
CA VAL A 278 19.03 -13.51 -14.62
C VAL A 278 18.79 -12.02 -14.80
N PHE A 279 19.22 -11.47 -15.94
CA PHE A 279 19.06 -10.07 -16.31
C PHE A 279 17.91 -9.89 -17.29
N ALA A 280 17.12 -8.85 -17.12
CA ALA A 280 16.16 -8.38 -18.12
C ALA A 280 16.90 -7.52 -19.14
N CYS A 281 16.97 -7.97 -20.40
CA CYS A 281 17.71 -7.31 -21.47
C CYS A 281 16.83 -6.42 -22.36
N THR A 282 15.54 -6.38 -22.11
CA THR A 282 14.56 -5.54 -22.81
C THR A 282 13.69 -4.84 -21.76
N GLY A 283 13.46 -3.55 -21.91
CA GLY A 283 12.67 -2.71 -21.01
C GLY A 283 12.04 -1.51 -21.69
N GLU A 284 11.21 -0.78 -20.96
CA GLU A 284 10.54 0.43 -21.45
C GLU A 284 11.38 1.69 -21.24
N THR A 285 12.28 1.67 -20.25
CA THR A 285 13.10 2.83 -19.88
C THR A 285 14.59 2.46 -19.79
N LYS A 286 15.46 3.47 -20.00
CA LYS A 286 16.90 3.31 -19.82
C LYS A 286 17.27 3.19 -18.34
N GLU A 287 16.49 3.80 -17.47
CA GLU A 287 16.71 3.85 -16.03
C GLU A 287 16.69 2.47 -15.41
N ASP A 288 15.84 1.55 -15.91
CA ASP A 288 15.65 0.21 -15.33
C ASP A 288 16.33 -0.91 -16.13
N ILE A 289 16.89 -0.60 -17.32
CA ILE A 289 17.44 -1.63 -18.20
C ILE A 289 18.53 -2.47 -17.52
N GLY A 290 18.50 -3.78 -17.74
CA GLY A 290 19.45 -4.71 -17.15
C GLY A 290 19.22 -4.99 -15.66
N LYS A 291 18.02 -4.69 -15.10
CA LYS A 291 17.64 -5.17 -13.77
C LYS A 291 17.84 -6.67 -13.69
N CYS A 292 18.28 -7.20 -12.56
CA CYS A 292 18.57 -8.61 -12.44
C CYS A 292 18.05 -9.22 -11.13
N VAL A 293 17.95 -10.55 -11.13
CA VAL A 293 17.54 -11.35 -9.96
C VAL A 293 18.45 -12.59 -9.83
N ALA A 294 18.98 -12.83 -8.64
CA ALA A 294 19.67 -14.07 -8.31
C ALA A 294 18.65 -15.18 -8.04
N TYR A 295 18.73 -16.28 -8.76
CA TYR A 295 17.90 -17.46 -8.57
C TYR A 295 18.46 -18.33 -7.47
N MET A 296 17.80 -18.37 -6.33
CA MET A 296 18.28 -19.05 -5.10
C MET A 296 17.48 -20.29 -4.75
N SER A 297 16.56 -20.74 -5.62
CA SER A 297 15.80 -21.97 -5.44
C SER A 297 16.68 -23.22 -5.58
N ASN A 298 16.34 -24.27 -4.86
CA ASN A 298 16.97 -25.61 -5.02
C ASN A 298 16.41 -26.40 -6.21
N GLN A 299 15.31 -25.95 -6.83
CA GLN A 299 14.75 -26.54 -8.02
C GLN A 299 15.45 -25.98 -9.27
N VAL A 300 15.61 -26.80 -10.30
CA VAL A 300 16.02 -26.31 -11.62
C VAL A 300 14.91 -25.43 -12.17
N GLY A 301 15.25 -24.19 -12.53
CA GLY A 301 14.34 -23.25 -13.15
C GLY A 301 14.65 -23.06 -14.64
N TYR A 302 13.88 -22.17 -15.28
CA TYR A 302 13.99 -21.88 -16.71
C TYR A 302 13.90 -20.37 -16.94
N ALA A 303 14.76 -19.81 -17.77
CA ALA A 303 14.74 -18.41 -18.15
C ALA A 303 14.28 -18.22 -19.60
N GLY A 304 13.34 -17.30 -19.78
CA GLY A 304 12.74 -16.99 -21.09
C GLY A 304 13.64 -16.15 -21.99
N GLY A 305 13.17 -15.86 -23.19
CA GLY A 305 13.79 -14.92 -24.14
C GLY A 305 13.93 -13.53 -23.54
N ASP A 306 14.72 -12.67 -24.18
CA ASP A 306 15.05 -11.32 -23.74
C ASP A 306 15.70 -11.24 -22.34
N THR A 307 16.36 -12.37 -21.92
CA THR A 307 17.17 -12.43 -20.72
C THR A 307 18.61 -12.82 -21.03
N GLN A 308 19.53 -12.36 -20.17
CA GLN A 308 20.90 -12.89 -20.07
C GLN A 308 21.07 -13.55 -18.71
N ILE A 309 21.82 -14.63 -18.67
CA ILE A 309 22.04 -15.41 -17.45
C ILE A 309 23.55 -15.39 -17.17
N LEU A 310 23.93 -14.96 -16.00
CA LEU A 310 25.29 -15.08 -15.48
C LEU A 310 25.35 -16.22 -14.47
N THR A 311 26.22 -17.19 -14.72
CA THR A 311 26.64 -18.16 -13.72
C THR A 311 27.92 -17.69 -13.06
N PRO A 312 27.88 -17.18 -11.81
CA PRO A 312 29.07 -16.67 -11.13
C PRO A 312 30.12 -17.76 -10.90
N LYS A 313 31.39 -17.38 -10.92
CA LYS A 313 32.53 -18.23 -10.53
C LYS A 313 32.52 -18.48 -9.01
N ALA A 314 33.24 -19.50 -8.59
CA ALA A 314 33.53 -19.75 -7.18
C ALA A 314 34.15 -18.48 -6.53
N GLY A 315 33.73 -18.18 -5.28
CA GLY A 315 34.20 -17.00 -4.58
C GLY A 315 33.41 -15.71 -4.87
N ILE A 316 32.28 -15.83 -5.60
CA ILE A 316 31.32 -14.72 -5.80
C ILE A 316 29.99 -15.13 -5.19
N ASP A 317 29.47 -14.32 -4.27
CA ASP A 317 28.14 -14.51 -3.68
C ASP A 317 27.06 -13.97 -4.62
N PRO A 318 26.10 -14.81 -5.09
CA PRO A 318 25.09 -14.40 -6.07
C PRO A 318 24.14 -13.33 -5.55
N VAL A 319 23.79 -13.36 -4.24
CA VAL A 319 22.89 -12.38 -3.63
C VAL A 319 23.58 -11.03 -3.53
N PHE A 320 24.82 -11.00 -3.02
CA PHE A 320 25.64 -9.78 -2.99
C PHE A 320 25.78 -9.18 -4.39
N LEU A 321 26.18 -10.01 -5.36
CA LEU A 321 26.38 -9.54 -6.73
C LEU A 321 25.10 -8.98 -7.32
N SER A 322 23.97 -9.62 -7.13
CA SER A 322 22.69 -9.14 -7.65
C SER A 322 22.22 -7.85 -6.94
N LEU A 323 22.45 -7.71 -5.63
CA LEU A 323 22.21 -6.46 -4.90
C LEU A 323 23.07 -5.32 -5.46
N LEU A 324 24.38 -5.57 -5.65
CA LEU A 324 25.31 -4.59 -6.21
C LEU A 324 24.92 -4.20 -7.64
N LEU A 325 24.56 -5.16 -8.48
CA LEU A 325 24.15 -4.94 -9.86
C LEU A 325 22.86 -4.09 -9.99
N ASN A 326 21.99 -4.12 -8.99
CA ASN A 326 20.77 -3.29 -8.92
C ASN A 326 20.97 -1.99 -8.13
N SER A 327 22.19 -1.68 -7.67
CA SER A 327 22.48 -0.39 -7.02
C SER A 327 22.48 0.77 -8.03
N ASP A 328 22.19 1.98 -7.57
CA ASP A 328 22.15 3.18 -8.42
C ASP A 328 23.45 3.43 -9.18
N GLU A 329 24.59 3.14 -8.56
CA GLU A 329 25.91 3.30 -9.16
C GLU A 329 26.07 2.41 -10.41
N VAL A 330 25.74 1.13 -10.26
CA VAL A 330 25.84 0.16 -11.35
C VAL A 330 24.71 0.36 -12.36
N GLN A 331 23.52 0.76 -11.90
CA GLN A 331 22.39 1.05 -12.79
C GLN A 331 22.72 2.19 -13.76
N ARG A 332 23.40 3.25 -13.30
CA ARG A 332 23.87 4.33 -14.19
C ARG A 332 24.81 3.80 -15.30
N GLN A 333 25.68 2.84 -15.00
CA GLN A 333 26.54 2.22 -16.02
C GLN A 333 25.74 1.42 -17.05
N LYS A 334 24.70 0.68 -16.61
CA LYS A 334 23.82 -0.10 -17.50
C LYS A 334 22.95 0.82 -18.35
N SER A 335 22.35 1.86 -17.76
CA SER A 335 21.55 2.87 -18.45
C SER A 335 22.31 3.57 -19.57
N ALA A 336 23.58 3.93 -19.34
CA ALA A 336 24.43 4.53 -20.34
C ALA A 336 24.76 3.60 -21.52
N ARG A 337 24.55 2.30 -21.37
CA ARG A 337 24.79 1.27 -22.40
C ARG A 337 23.49 0.77 -23.04
N GLY A 338 22.35 1.16 -22.53
CA GLY A 338 21.05 0.84 -23.11
C GLY A 338 20.84 1.54 -24.46
N GLN A 339 20.31 0.82 -25.43
CA GLN A 339 20.04 1.29 -26.79
C GLN A 339 18.55 1.24 -27.10
N GLY A 340 18.04 2.22 -27.81
CA GLY A 340 16.63 2.37 -28.17
C GLY A 340 15.93 3.48 -27.39
N ASP A 341 14.76 3.93 -27.88
CA ASP A 341 13.97 5.00 -27.29
C ASP A 341 12.62 4.51 -26.75
N ALA A 342 11.81 3.86 -27.57
CA ALA A 342 10.50 3.31 -27.14
C ALA A 342 10.62 1.94 -26.48
N VAL A 343 11.60 1.13 -26.92
CA VAL A 343 11.98 -0.13 -26.31
C VAL A 343 13.50 -0.11 -26.18
N VAL A 344 13.97 -0.26 -24.97
CA VAL A 344 15.40 -0.22 -24.66
C VAL A 344 15.93 -1.65 -24.55
N HIS A 345 17.09 -1.87 -25.17
CA HIS A 345 17.80 -3.14 -25.12
C HIS A 345 19.20 -2.96 -24.56
N ILE A 346 19.70 -3.96 -23.82
CA ILE A 346 21.08 -4.06 -23.41
C ILE A 346 21.67 -5.41 -23.88
N SER A 347 22.80 -5.36 -24.55
CA SER A 347 23.46 -6.58 -25.04
C SER A 347 24.24 -7.29 -23.93
N GLY A 348 24.53 -8.59 -24.13
CA GLY A 348 25.41 -9.34 -23.23
C GLY A 348 26.79 -8.72 -23.12
N ASP A 349 27.37 -8.24 -24.26
CA ASP A 349 28.65 -7.56 -24.26
C ASP A 349 28.65 -6.25 -23.48
N SER A 350 27.56 -5.48 -23.57
CA SER A 350 27.38 -4.27 -22.78
C SER A 350 27.28 -4.58 -21.28
N LEU A 351 26.61 -5.66 -20.89
CA LEU A 351 26.59 -6.12 -19.50
C LEU A 351 27.98 -6.59 -19.04
N MET A 352 28.67 -7.38 -19.84
CA MET A 352 30.04 -7.86 -19.51
C MET A 352 31.03 -6.73 -19.29
N ALA A 353 30.84 -5.57 -19.92
CA ALA A 353 31.72 -4.39 -19.80
C ALA A 353 31.45 -3.55 -18.53
N VAL A 354 30.41 -3.85 -17.74
CA VAL A 354 30.12 -3.16 -16.48
C VAL A 354 31.27 -3.36 -15.49
N GLN A 355 31.71 -2.27 -14.85
CA GLN A 355 32.79 -2.30 -13.87
C GLN A 355 32.23 -2.36 -12.45
N LEU A 356 32.81 -3.24 -11.65
CA LEU A 356 32.36 -3.52 -10.29
C LEU A 356 33.55 -3.57 -9.36
N ARG A 357 33.35 -3.15 -8.10
CA ARG A 357 34.34 -3.27 -7.04
C ARG A 357 33.81 -4.21 -5.98
N LEU A 358 34.50 -5.30 -5.70
CA LEU A 358 34.02 -6.35 -4.80
C LEU A 358 34.94 -6.54 -3.60
N PRO A 359 34.36 -6.76 -2.40
CA PRO A 359 35.11 -7.23 -1.23
C PRO A 359 35.51 -8.70 -1.34
N PRO A 360 36.34 -9.21 -0.42
CA PRO A 360 36.53 -10.63 -0.23
C PRO A 360 35.24 -11.38 -0.05
N TYR A 361 35.23 -12.67 -0.39
CA TYR A 361 34.02 -13.50 -0.43
C TYR A 361 33.28 -13.59 0.91
N ASP A 362 34.01 -13.68 2.01
CA ASP A 362 33.44 -13.70 3.39
C ASP A 362 32.64 -12.44 3.70
N GLU A 363 33.11 -11.27 3.27
CA GLU A 363 32.40 -10.02 3.41
C GLU A 363 31.18 -9.93 2.48
N GLN A 364 31.29 -10.41 1.22
CA GLN A 364 30.13 -10.52 0.33
C GLN A 364 29.00 -11.31 1.00
N GLN A 365 29.31 -12.49 1.56
CA GLN A 365 28.34 -13.32 2.27
C GLN A 365 27.77 -12.64 3.52
N ALA A 366 28.58 -11.89 4.24
CA ALA A 366 28.12 -11.16 5.43
C ALA A 366 27.13 -10.04 5.05
N ILE A 367 27.44 -9.28 3.98
CA ILE A 367 26.53 -8.24 3.45
C ILE A 367 25.22 -8.86 2.96
N SER A 368 25.29 -9.98 2.22
CA SER A 368 24.10 -10.73 1.78
C SER A 368 23.22 -11.15 2.94
N ARG A 369 23.81 -11.66 4.00
CA ARG A 369 23.05 -12.05 5.21
C ARG A 369 22.35 -10.86 5.85
N VAL A 370 23.03 -9.74 6.04
CA VAL A 370 22.42 -8.51 6.59
C VAL A 370 21.25 -8.06 5.72
N ALA A 371 21.39 -8.07 4.39
CA ALA A 371 20.30 -7.69 3.49
C ALA A 371 19.13 -8.65 3.58
N MET A 372 19.38 -9.97 3.60
CA MET A 372 18.33 -10.99 3.72
C MET A 372 17.61 -10.94 5.07
N ASP A 373 18.33 -10.70 6.17
CA ASP A 373 17.75 -10.58 7.50
C ASP A 373 16.82 -9.38 7.59
N LEU A 374 17.22 -8.23 7.05
CA LEU A 374 16.36 -7.04 6.97
C LEU A 374 15.12 -7.27 6.08
N ASP A 375 15.27 -7.95 4.95
CA ASP A 375 14.14 -8.31 4.07
C ASP A 375 13.17 -9.27 4.79
N ASN A 376 13.67 -10.22 5.58
CA ASN A 376 12.84 -11.12 6.39
C ASN A 376 12.07 -10.37 7.49
N GLU A 377 12.67 -9.39 8.15
CA GLU A 377 12.00 -8.54 9.15
C GLU A 377 10.88 -7.72 8.50
N ILE A 378 11.14 -7.09 7.35
CA ILE A 378 10.13 -6.35 6.58
C ILE A 378 8.97 -7.27 6.20
N ALA A 379 9.26 -8.43 5.63
CA ALA A 379 8.24 -9.41 5.26
C ALA A 379 7.42 -9.91 6.46
N ALA A 380 8.03 -10.05 7.63
CA ALA A 380 7.33 -10.42 8.86
C ALA A 380 6.36 -9.30 9.31
N THR A 381 6.77 -8.04 9.18
CA THR A 381 5.91 -6.87 9.48
C THR A 381 4.76 -6.77 8.49
N GLU A 382 5.00 -6.99 7.19
CA GLU A 382 3.97 -7.00 6.14
C GLU A 382 2.93 -8.11 6.36
N ARG A 383 3.36 -9.32 6.75
CA ARG A 383 2.42 -10.40 7.12
C ARG A 383 1.56 -10.05 8.34
N LYS A 384 2.11 -9.32 9.33
CA LYS A 384 1.33 -8.84 10.47
C LYS A 384 0.29 -7.81 10.02
N LEU A 385 0.68 -6.86 9.16
CA LEU A 385 -0.25 -5.86 8.60
C LEU A 385 -1.41 -6.53 7.87
N GLU A 386 -1.14 -7.50 7.01
CA GLU A 386 -2.18 -8.26 6.30
C GLU A 386 -3.11 -8.98 7.28
N LYS A 387 -2.55 -9.74 8.22
CA LYS A 387 -3.31 -10.48 9.23
C LYS A 387 -4.21 -9.57 10.07
N TYR A 388 -3.67 -8.46 10.59
CA TYR A 388 -4.46 -7.53 11.41
C TYR A 388 -5.46 -6.73 10.55
N GLY A 389 -5.18 -6.49 9.28
CA GLY A 389 -6.15 -5.95 8.33
C GLY A 389 -7.37 -6.87 8.16
N GLN A 390 -7.15 -8.18 8.00
CA GLN A 390 -8.22 -9.19 7.94
C GLN A 390 -9.00 -9.28 9.27
N ILE A 391 -8.29 -9.23 10.41
CA ILE A 391 -8.94 -9.20 11.74
C ILE A 391 -9.83 -7.96 11.86
N ARG A 392 -9.37 -6.78 11.44
CA ARG A 392 -10.17 -5.55 11.45
C ARG A 392 -11.47 -5.71 10.66
N GLN A 393 -11.39 -6.26 9.44
CA GLN A 393 -12.60 -6.52 8.64
C GLN A 393 -13.57 -7.47 9.34
N GLY A 394 -13.05 -8.54 9.94
CA GLY A 394 -13.85 -9.47 10.74
C GLY A 394 -14.50 -8.80 11.95
N MET A 395 -13.73 -8.05 12.74
CA MET A 395 -14.23 -7.32 13.91
C MET A 395 -15.32 -6.29 13.52
N MET A 396 -15.11 -5.52 12.47
CA MET A 396 -16.12 -4.58 11.97
C MET A 396 -17.43 -5.31 11.62
N ARG A 397 -17.35 -6.44 10.93
CA ARG A 397 -18.53 -7.22 10.57
C ARG A 397 -19.26 -7.80 11.80
N GLU A 398 -18.52 -8.41 12.71
CA GLU A 398 -19.13 -9.13 13.84
C GLU A 398 -19.60 -8.19 14.98
N LEU A 399 -18.77 -7.17 15.31
CA LEU A 399 -19.09 -6.25 16.42
C LEU A 399 -20.15 -5.22 16.04
N LEU A 400 -20.12 -4.66 14.81
CA LEU A 400 -21.09 -3.63 14.40
C LEU A 400 -22.46 -4.21 14.01
N THR A 401 -22.56 -5.51 13.88
CA THR A 401 -23.85 -6.23 13.68
C THR A 401 -24.35 -6.91 14.95
N GLY A 402 -23.54 -6.92 16.02
CA GLY A 402 -23.86 -7.56 17.29
C GLY A 402 -23.88 -9.09 17.26
N HIS A 403 -23.28 -9.71 16.22
CA HIS A 403 -23.03 -11.16 16.20
C HIS A 403 -22.07 -11.58 17.31
N ILE A 404 -21.08 -10.74 17.60
CA ILE A 404 -20.23 -10.84 18.79
C ILE A 404 -20.53 -9.62 19.67
N ARG A 405 -20.75 -9.86 20.95
CA ARG A 405 -21.10 -8.84 21.93
C ARG A 405 -19.93 -8.57 22.87
N LEU A 406 -19.66 -7.29 23.12
CA LEU A 406 -18.72 -6.83 24.14
C LEU A 406 -19.51 -6.34 25.35
N VAL A 407 -20.09 -7.27 26.11
CA VAL A 407 -20.80 -6.98 27.36
C VAL A 407 -19.89 -7.24 28.54
N GLN A 408 -19.82 -6.29 29.47
CA GLN A 408 -19.25 -6.57 30.79
C GLN A 408 -20.28 -7.40 31.58
N GLU A 409 -19.85 -8.56 32.12
CA GLU A 409 -20.59 -9.32 33.10
C GLU A 409 -20.74 -8.54 34.42
#